data_36a73a66b475eb01f7a5a8905d78dacd
#
_entry.id   36a73a66b475eb01f7a5a8905d78dacd
#
_cell.length_a   1.000
_cell.length_b   1.000
_cell.length_c   1.000
_cell.angle_alpha   90.00
_cell.angle_beta   90.00
_cell.angle_gamma   90.00
#
_symmetry.space_group_name_H-M   'P 1'
#
loop_
_entity.id
_entity.type
_entity.pdbx_description
1 polymer ?
#
loop_
_entity_poly.entity_id
_entity_poly.type
_entity_poly.pdbx_seq_one_letter_code
_entity_poly.pdbx_strand_id
1 'polypeptide(L)'
;MNQDVLYDAVVVGGGPAGLTAALYLARARYRVLVVEKARFGGQITITAEVVNYPGVERASGADLTETMRRQAQRFGAEFLLAEVTELKLDGDIKTVRTSRGDLRCFCVLLATGAHPRM
;
A
#
# COMPACT_ATOMS: atom_id res chain seq x y z
N MET A 1 8.53 8.80 -11.55
CA MET A 1 8.30 7.34 -11.57
C MET A 1 9.12 6.72 -12.66
N ASN A 2 9.88 5.73 -12.34
CA ASN A 2 10.77 5.10 -13.30
C ASN A 2 10.17 3.78 -13.75
N GLN A 3 9.80 3.71 -15.00
CA GLN A 3 9.16 2.51 -15.52
C GLN A 3 10.13 1.37 -15.78
N ASP A 4 11.40 1.65 -15.71
CA ASP A 4 12.40 0.59 -15.87
C ASP A 4 12.65 -0.17 -14.60
N VAL A 5 12.08 0.25 -13.52
CA VAL A 5 12.28 -0.40 -12.23
C VAL A 5 11.43 -1.66 -12.17
N LEU A 6 12.03 -2.72 -11.68
CA LEU A 6 11.33 -3.96 -11.45
C LEU A 6 11.23 -4.14 -9.94
N TYR A 7 10.02 -4.04 -9.44
CA TYR A 7 9.78 -4.15 -8.01
C TYR A 7 9.63 -5.61 -7.61
N ASP A 8 10.02 -5.92 -6.39
CA ASP A 8 9.72 -7.24 -5.87
C ASP A 8 8.22 -7.39 -5.64
N ALA A 9 7.60 -6.34 -5.16
CA ALA A 9 6.17 -6.37 -4.91
C ALA A 9 5.57 -5.00 -5.13
N VAL A 10 4.37 -4.98 -5.67
CA VAL A 10 3.54 -3.79 -5.73
C VAL A 10 2.32 -4.06 -4.89
N VAL A 11 2.09 -3.21 -3.91
CA VAL A 11 0.94 -3.31 -3.02
C VAL A 11 -0.11 -2.34 -3.50
N VAL A 12 -1.27 -2.86 -3.84
CA VAL A 12 -2.38 -2.02 -4.29
C VAL A 12 -3.29 -1.78 -3.12
N GLY A 13 -3.29 -0.56 -2.65
CA GLY A 13 -4.09 -0.18 -1.51
C GLY A 13 -3.21 0.28 -0.36
N GLY A 14 -3.50 1.47 0.17
CA GLY A 14 -2.68 2.08 1.20
C GLY A 14 -3.27 2.08 2.58
N GLY A 15 -4.28 1.26 2.83
CA GLY A 15 -4.84 1.15 4.17
C GLY A 15 -3.93 0.36 5.10
N PRO A 16 -4.38 0.09 6.31
CA PRO A 16 -3.51 -0.56 7.29
C PRO A 16 -2.94 -1.88 6.81
N ALA A 17 -3.74 -2.69 6.12
CA ALA A 17 -3.24 -3.98 5.64
C ALA A 17 -2.13 -3.79 4.63
N GLY A 18 -2.32 -2.87 3.69
CA GLY A 18 -1.30 -2.63 2.69
C GLY A 18 -0.04 -2.05 3.27
N LEU A 19 -0.19 -1.14 4.22
CA LEU A 19 0.97 -0.53 4.85
C LEU A 19 1.73 -1.54 5.69
N THR A 20 1.01 -2.42 6.37
CA THR A 20 1.66 -3.46 7.16
C THR A 20 2.47 -4.38 6.25
N ALA A 21 1.88 -4.80 5.14
CA ALA A 21 2.59 -5.64 4.19
C ALA A 21 3.83 -4.94 3.66
N ALA A 22 3.68 -3.67 3.30
CA ALA A 22 4.80 -2.92 2.76
C ALA A 22 5.91 -2.77 3.79
N LEU A 23 5.54 -2.54 5.03
CA LEU A 23 6.52 -2.40 6.08
C LEU A 23 7.34 -3.68 6.25
N TYR A 24 6.66 -4.81 6.32
CA TYR A 24 7.38 -6.07 6.51
C TYR A 24 8.24 -6.41 5.31
N LEU A 25 7.73 -6.17 4.11
CA LEU A 25 8.53 -6.45 2.91
C LEU A 25 9.74 -5.54 2.83
N ALA A 26 9.56 -4.27 3.16
CA ALA A 26 10.67 -3.34 3.11
C ALA A 26 11.71 -3.70 4.16
N ARG A 27 11.27 -4.12 5.34
CA ARG A 27 12.21 -4.53 6.37
C ARG A 27 12.99 -5.76 5.95
N ALA A 28 12.39 -6.61 5.13
CA ALA A 28 13.07 -7.78 4.61
C ALA A 28 13.92 -7.45 3.38
N ARG A 29 14.05 -6.18 3.05
CA ARG A 29 14.91 -5.72 1.98
C ARG A 29 14.36 -5.95 0.59
N TYR A 30 13.07 -6.20 0.46
CA TYR A 30 12.44 -6.26 -0.84
C TYR A 30 12.12 -4.86 -1.31
N ARG A 31 12.15 -4.67 -2.60
CA ARG A 31 11.78 -3.40 -3.18
C ARG A 31 10.28 -3.37 -3.38
N VAL A 32 9.61 -2.48 -2.68
CA VAL A 32 8.16 -2.45 -2.57
C VAL A 32 7.65 -1.08 -2.97
N LEU A 33 6.59 -1.07 -3.76
CA LEU A 33 5.88 0.15 -4.07
C LEU A 33 4.43 -0.02 -3.67
N VAL A 34 3.90 0.96 -2.95
CA VAL A 34 2.50 0.99 -2.57
C VAL A 34 1.79 1.97 -3.49
N VAL A 35 0.73 1.50 -4.14
CA VAL A 35 -0.07 2.34 -5.00
C VAL A 35 -1.40 2.61 -4.31
N GLU A 36 -1.73 3.88 -4.19
CA GLU A 36 -2.97 4.27 -3.53
C GLU A 36 -3.74 5.21 -4.42
N LYS A 37 -5.03 4.97 -4.49
CA LYS A 37 -5.88 5.73 -5.40
C LYS A 37 -6.13 7.14 -4.90
N ALA A 38 -6.46 7.27 -3.64
CA ALA A 38 -6.77 8.58 -3.08
C ALA A 38 -5.50 9.14 -2.47
N ARG A 39 -5.54 9.51 -1.24
CA ARG A 39 -4.33 9.94 -0.57
C ARG A 39 -3.98 8.91 0.47
N PHE A 40 -2.69 8.82 0.73
CA PHE A 40 -2.20 7.80 1.63
C PHE A 40 -2.72 8.08 3.03
N GLY A 41 -3.29 7.05 3.62
CA GLY A 41 -3.83 7.14 4.96
C GLY A 41 -5.14 7.86 5.05
N GLY A 42 -5.57 8.51 3.98
CA GLY A 42 -6.73 9.36 4.06
C GLY A 42 -8.03 8.60 4.15
N GLN A 43 -8.02 7.39 3.70
CA GLN A 43 -9.24 6.62 3.72
C GLN A 43 -9.54 6.01 5.07
N ILE A 44 -8.59 6.04 5.95
CA ILE A 44 -8.76 5.40 7.23
C ILE A 44 -9.38 6.39 8.17
N THR A 45 -10.64 6.51 8.07
CA THR A 45 -11.34 7.40 8.98
C THR A 45 -12.22 6.64 9.91
N ILE A 46 -11.98 5.36 9.99
CA ILE A 46 -12.79 4.54 10.85
C ILE A 46 -12.29 4.67 12.23
N THR A 47 -12.81 5.62 12.89
CA THR A 47 -12.29 5.91 14.19
C THR A 47 -12.73 4.93 15.24
N ALA A 48 -13.87 4.30 15.03
CA ALA A 48 -14.37 3.41 16.04
C ALA A 48 -13.42 2.27 16.32
N GLU A 49 -12.86 1.70 15.28
CA GLU A 49 -11.94 0.58 15.50
C GLU A 49 -10.64 1.04 16.09
N VAL A 50 -10.16 2.19 15.66
CA VAL A 50 -8.90 2.68 16.18
C VAL A 50 -9.01 2.99 17.65
N VAL A 51 -10.13 3.52 18.06
CA VAL A 51 -10.33 3.87 19.44
C VAL A 51 -10.23 2.66 20.35
N ASN A 52 -10.53 1.50 19.82
CA ASN A 52 -10.53 0.29 20.61
C ASN A 52 -9.17 -0.36 20.73
N TYR A 53 -8.16 0.17 20.09
CA TYR A 53 -6.83 -0.41 20.20
C TYR A 53 -6.29 -0.13 21.59
N PRO A 54 -5.82 -1.17 22.27
CA PRO A 54 -5.21 -0.94 23.58
C PRO A 54 -3.97 -0.10 23.44
N GLY A 55 -3.84 0.88 24.28
CA GLY A 55 -2.66 1.71 24.25
C GLY A 55 -2.69 2.81 23.22
N VAL A 56 -3.69 2.82 22.39
CA VAL A 56 -3.83 3.89 21.41
C VAL A 56 -4.99 4.73 21.84
N GLU A 57 -4.69 5.71 22.65
CA GLU A 57 -5.73 6.44 23.27
C GLU A 57 -6.22 7.51 22.35
N ARG A 58 -7.42 7.37 21.86
CA ARG A 58 -8.07 8.37 21.04
C ARG A 58 -7.30 8.77 19.80
N ALA A 59 -6.37 7.96 19.37
CA ALA A 59 -5.67 8.25 18.14
C ALA A 59 -6.62 8.10 16.98
N SER A 60 -6.55 8.99 16.04
CA SER A 60 -7.35 8.86 14.86
C SER A 60 -6.78 7.78 13.95
N GLY A 61 -7.62 7.24 13.08
CA GLY A 61 -7.13 6.29 12.10
C GLY A 61 -6.11 6.92 11.17
N ALA A 62 -6.29 8.20 10.88
CA ALA A 62 -5.35 8.87 10.01
C ALA A 62 -3.98 8.99 10.65
N ASP A 63 -3.93 9.26 11.94
CA ASP A 63 -2.64 9.37 12.62
C ASP A 63 -1.92 8.04 12.67
N LEU A 64 -2.64 6.97 12.96
CA LEU A 64 -2.04 5.66 13.01
C LEU A 64 -1.53 5.25 11.63
N THR A 65 -2.32 5.49 10.61
CA THR A 65 -1.94 5.14 9.26
C THR A 65 -0.73 5.94 8.80
N GLU A 66 -0.69 7.21 9.17
CA GLU A 66 0.44 8.04 8.80
C GLU A 66 1.72 7.55 9.47
N THR A 67 1.62 7.11 10.70
CA THR A 67 2.77 6.55 11.40
C THR A 67 3.28 5.30 10.70
N MET A 68 2.36 4.42 10.31
CA MET A 68 2.73 3.22 9.59
C MET A 68 3.38 3.55 8.26
N ARG A 69 2.85 4.53 7.55
CA ARG A 69 3.41 4.93 6.28
C ARG A 69 4.83 5.43 6.45
N ARG A 70 5.06 6.24 7.47
CA ARG A 70 6.40 6.75 7.72
C ARG A 70 7.37 5.64 8.04
N GLN A 71 6.93 4.66 8.82
CA GLN A 71 7.78 3.53 9.14
C GLN A 71 8.13 2.75 7.89
N ALA A 72 7.14 2.50 7.03
CA ALA A 72 7.41 1.77 5.81
C ALA A 72 8.40 2.54 4.93
N GLN A 73 8.23 3.85 4.83
CA GLN A 73 9.15 4.66 4.05
C GLN A 73 10.55 4.63 4.62
N ARG A 74 10.64 4.61 5.94
CA ARG A 74 11.96 4.59 6.58
C ARG A 74 12.74 3.34 6.21
N PHE A 75 12.04 2.25 5.97
CA PHE A 75 12.68 1.02 5.56
C PHE A 75 12.77 0.88 4.05
N GLY A 76 12.34 1.87 3.30
CA GLY A 76 12.59 1.89 1.87
C GLY A 76 11.37 1.69 1.00
N ALA A 77 10.19 1.56 1.56
CA ALA A 77 9.00 1.42 0.73
C ALA A 77 8.74 2.72 -0.02
N GLU A 78 8.31 2.58 -1.26
CA GLU A 78 7.98 3.71 -2.10
C GLU A 78 6.46 3.82 -2.20
N PHE A 79 5.97 5.01 -2.48
CA PHE A 79 4.54 5.26 -2.53
C PHE A 79 4.20 6.03 -3.79
N LEU A 80 3.10 5.66 -4.42
CA LEU A 80 2.64 6.31 -5.63
C LEU A 80 1.14 6.53 -5.52
N LEU A 81 0.72 7.76 -5.73
CA LEU A 81 -0.69 8.09 -5.77
C LEU A 81 -1.15 7.99 -7.21
N ALA A 82 -1.90 6.96 -7.52
CA ALA A 82 -2.35 6.71 -8.87
C ALA A 82 -3.51 5.74 -8.84
N GLU A 83 -4.23 5.69 -9.92
CA GLU A 83 -5.34 4.77 -10.04
C GLU A 83 -4.90 3.58 -10.85
N VAL A 84 -5.14 2.37 -10.32
CA VAL A 84 -4.83 1.14 -11.02
C VAL A 84 -5.96 0.85 -11.99
N THR A 85 -5.61 0.70 -13.26
CA THR A 85 -6.61 0.47 -14.28
C THR A 85 -6.62 -0.96 -14.79
N GLU A 86 -5.52 -1.67 -14.64
CA GLU A 86 -5.46 -3.03 -15.14
C GLU A 86 -4.33 -3.79 -14.45
N LEU A 87 -4.56 -5.07 -14.25
CA LEU A 87 -3.52 -5.95 -13.71
C LEU A 87 -3.28 -7.06 -14.72
N LYS A 88 -2.02 -7.23 -15.10
CA LYS A 88 -1.62 -8.32 -15.95
C LYS A 88 -0.75 -9.25 -15.13
N LEU A 89 -1.33 -10.36 -14.75
CA LEU A 89 -0.71 -11.23 -13.77
C LEU A 89 -0.11 -12.49 -14.36
N ASP A 90 -0.07 -12.58 -15.68
CA ASP A 90 0.51 -13.75 -16.34
C ASP A 90 2.02 -13.68 -16.30
N GLY A 91 2.63 -14.85 -16.17
CA GLY A 91 4.08 -14.93 -16.25
C GLY A 91 4.77 -14.56 -14.96
N ASP A 92 6.07 -14.57 -15.01
CA ASP A 92 6.88 -14.29 -13.83
C ASP A 92 6.90 -12.82 -13.50
N ILE A 93 6.83 -11.97 -14.49
CA ILE A 93 6.83 -10.53 -14.27
C ILE A 93 5.43 -10.02 -14.55
N LYS A 94 4.85 -9.42 -13.53
CA LYS A 94 3.50 -8.91 -13.61
C LYS A 94 3.52 -7.42 -13.87
N THR A 95 2.45 -6.92 -14.44
CA THR A 95 2.33 -5.51 -14.75
C THR A 95 1.12 -4.94 -14.04
N VAL A 96 1.33 -3.84 -13.35
CA VAL A 96 0.25 -3.05 -12.76
C VAL A 96 0.14 -1.79 -13.59
N ARG A 97 -0.96 -1.68 -14.32
CA ARG A 97 -1.17 -0.52 -15.17
C ARG A 97 -1.87 0.56 -14.38
N THR A 98 -1.28 1.74 -14.36
CA THR A 98 -1.84 2.82 -13.57
C THR A 98 -2.00 4.07 -14.43
N SER A 99 -2.74 5.02 -13.87
CA SER A 99 -2.92 6.32 -14.53
C SER A 99 -1.62 7.09 -14.66
N ARG A 100 -0.56 6.63 -14.02
CA ARG A 100 0.74 7.29 -14.08
C ARG A 100 1.82 6.43 -14.72
N GLY A 101 1.40 5.38 -15.42
CA GLY A 101 2.33 4.52 -16.11
C GLY A 101 2.24 3.09 -15.62
N ASP A 102 2.98 2.22 -16.28
CA ASP A 102 2.98 0.81 -15.95
C ASP A 102 4.08 0.50 -14.96
N LEU A 103 3.74 -0.36 -14.01
CA LEU A 103 4.69 -0.82 -13.01
C LEU A 103 4.91 -2.30 -13.22
N ARG A 104 6.16 -2.73 -13.10
CA ARG A 104 6.49 -4.13 -13.26
C ARG A 104 6.99 -4.70 -11.95
N CYS A 105 6.58 -5.92 -11.67
CA CYS A 105 6.92 -6.54 -10.40
C CYS A 105 6.80 -8.04 -10.47
N PHE A 106 7.34 -8.71 -9.46
CA PHE A 106 7.20 -10.15 -9.36
C PHE A 106 5.94 -10.55 -8.61
N CYS A 107 5.42 -9.69 -7.77
CA CYS A 107 4.29 -10.03 -6.92
C CYS A 107 3.37 -8.83 -6.79
N VAL A 108 2.07 -9.07 -6.84
CA VAL A 108 1.07 -8.04 -6.62
C VAL A 108 0.27 -8.44 -5.39
N LEU A 109 0.21 -7.55 -4.42
CA LEU A 109 -0.58 -7.76 -3.23
C LEU A 109 -1.78 -6.83 -3.28
N LEU A 110 -2.97 -7.40 -3.21
CA LEU A 110 -4.18 -6.61 -3.23
C LEU A 110 -4.64 -6.39 -1.81
N ALA A 111 -4.49 -5.15 -1.36
CA ALA A 111 -4.87 -4.78 -0.01
C ALA A 111 -5.86 -3.64 -0.06
N THR A 112 -6.81 -3.75 -0.96
CA THR A 112 -7.76 -2.69 -1.19
C THR A 112 -8.84 -2.63 -0.13
N GLY A 113 -8.70 -3.41 0.87
CA GLY A 113 -9.67 -3.42 1.91
C GLY A 113 -10.79 -4.33 1.57
N ALA A 114 -11.36 -4.83 2.55
CA ALA A 114 -12.44 -5.73 2.33
C ALA A 114 -13.68 -4.92 2.35
N HIS A 115 -14.11 -4.56 1.24
CA HIS A 115 -15.43 -4.07 1.22
C HIS A 115 -16.30 -5.24 1.11
N PRO A 116 -17.11 -5.40 2.04
CA PRO A 116 -18.06 -6.46 1.93
C PRO A 116 -18.79 -6.23 0.68
N ARG A 117 -18.92 -6.93 0.05
CA ARG A 117 -19.41 -6.66 -1.12
C ARG A 117 -20.56 -6.71 -1.19
N MET A 118 -20.93 -6.38 -1.12
CA MET A 118 -21.82 -6.41 -1.10
C MET A 118 -22.48 -6.66 -1.75
#